data_b72c3450dd60b7d9e0588328543da49d
#
_entry.id   b72c3450dd60b7d9e0588328543da49d
#
_cell.length_a   1.000
_cell.length_b   1.000
_cell.length_c   1.000
_cell.angle_alpha   90.00
_cell.angle_beta   90.00
_cell.angle_gamma   90.00
#
_symmetry.space_group_name_H-M   'P 1'
#
loop_
_entity.id
_entity.type
_entity.pdbx_description
1 polymer ?
#
loop_
_entity_poly.entity_id
_entity_poly.type
_entity_poly.pdbx_seq_one_letter_code
_entity_poly.pdbx_strand_id
1 'polypeptide(L)'
;MDQSDKSLPALLAMDLDRYFHQLVQAYRPRLYTFVSRQGSSPHDAEDIVQEALIRAYYALGDYPGERVRALKLQPWLYKITLNEFYNPARRSRLQCVPLDLSEESALFEVEDDWREQPDVIVEGTERLRELEALVVTLPGQYREAVNLYYFEDMTYQEIAEMLGQPLGTVKSNVHRGIRLLRKALETQKSR
;
A
#
# COMPACT_ATOMS: atom_id res chain seq x y z
N MET A 1 -6.93 0.16 15.03
CA MET A 1 -6.46 1.55 14.87
C MET A 1 -5.79 1.94 16.17
N ASP A 2 -4.47 1.81 16.19
CA ASP A 2 -3.67 1.87 17.43
C ASP A 2 -3.64 3.31 17.97
N GLN A 3 -3.85 3.47 19.28
CA GLN A 3 -3.88 4.80 19.94
C GLN A 3 -2.52 5.52 19.92
N SER A 4 -1.42 4.79 19.70
CA SER A 4 -0.08 5.36 19.59
C SER A 4 0.10 6.24 18.34
N ASP A 5 -0.65 5.99 17.28
CA ASP A 5 -0.52 6.68 16.00
C ASP A 5 -1.11 8.12 16.02
N LYS A 6 -2.09 8.39 16.89
CA LYS A 6 -2.71 9.72 16.99
C LYS A 6 -1.84 10.78 17.65
N SER A 7 -0.89 10.38 18.48
CA SER A 7 0.02 11.28 19.19
C SER A 7 1.33 11.52 18.43
N LEU A 8 1.72 10.60 17.53
CA LEU A 8 3.01 10.66 16.84
C LEU A 8 3.21 11.92 15.98
N PRO A 9 2.23 12.40 15.19
CA PRO A 9 2.37 13.68 14.48
C PRO A 9 2.64 14.87 15.42
N ALA A 10 2.00 14.87 16.58
CA ALA A 10 2.21 15.94 17.57
C ALA A 10 3.63 15.89 18.18
N LEU A 11 4.15 14.71 18.46
CA LEU A 11 5.51 14.51 18.94
C LEU A 11 6.55 14.92 17.90
N LEU A 12 6.37 14.52 16.65
CA LEU A 12 7.24 14.89 15.52
C LEU A 12 7.25 16.42 15.30
N ALA A 13 6.11 17.09 15.48
CA ALA A 13 6.01 18.53 15.37
C ALA A 13 6.69 19.28 16.54
N MET A 14 6.94 18.62 17.67
CA MET A 14 7.63 19.20 18.82
C MET A 14 9.15 19.07 18.67
N ASP A 15 9.63 17.90 18.30
CA ASP A 15 11.05 17.60 18.18
C ASP A 15 11.22 16.42 17.21
N LEU A 16 11.53 16.74 15.95
CA LEU A 16 11.68 15.75 14.88
C LEU A 16 12.81 14.77 15.18
N ASP A 17 13.97 15.29 15.57
CA ASP A 17 15.18 14.47 15.80
C ASP A 17 14.96 13.45 16.91
N ARG A 18 14.29 13.87 17.95
CA ARG A 18 14.00 13.02 19.10
C ARG A 18 12.97 11.93 18.80
N TYR A 19 11.92 12.24 18.02
CA TYR A 19 10.77 11.35 17.87
C TYR A 19 10.74 10.60 16.53
N PHE A 20 11.60 10.95 15.57
CA PHE A 20 11.61 10.27 14.27
C PHE A 20 11.90 8.77 14.36
N HIS A 21 12.71 8.34 15.33
CA HIS A 21 12.96 6.93 15.54
C HIS A 21 11.69 6.12 15.85
N GLN A 22 10.69 6.72 16.52
CA GLN A 22 9.41 6.07 16.79
C GLN A 22 8.60 5.85 15.51
N LEU A 23 8.64 6.83 14.58
CA LEU A 23 8.06 6.66 13.25
C LEU A 23 8.75 5.51 12.50
N VAL A 24 10.07 5.46 12.52
CA VAL A 24 10.84 4.38 11.88
C VAL A 24 10.47 3.02 12.48
N GLN A 25 10.42 2.89 13.80
CA GLN A 25 10.04 1.64 14.47
C GLN A 25 8.63 1.18 14.11
N ALA A 26 7.67 2.11 14.06
CA ALA A 26 6.27 1.80 13.76
C ALA A 26 6.04 1.45 12.28
N TYR A 27 6.70 2.14 11.36
CA TYR A 27 6.36 2.05 9.94
C TYR A 27 7.33 1.23 9.09
N ARG A 28 8.63 1.14 9.44
CA ARG A 28 9.60 0.39 8.63
C ARG A 28 9.17 -1.04 8.32
N PRO A 29 8.71 -1.87 9.28
CA PRO A 29 8.28 -3.24 8.99
C PRO A 29 7.05 -3.28 8.06
N ARG A 30 6.10 -2.38 8.27
CA ARG A 30 4.87 -2.27 7.46
C ARG A 30 5.20 -1.86 6.02
N LEU A 31 6.01 -0.82 5.84
CA LEU A 31 6.45 -0.36 4.52
C LEU A 31 7.25 -1.43 3.78
N TYR A 32 8.13 -2.17 4.49
CA TYR A 32 8.87 -3.29 3.91
C TYR A 32 7.93 -4.37 3.37
N THR A 33 6.96 -4.81 4.19
CA THR A 33 6.00 -5.81 3.78
C THR A 33 5.12 -5.31 2.62
N PHE A 34 4.70 -4.05 2.67
CA PHE A 34 3.95 -3.41 1.60
C PHE A 34 4.73 -3.42 0.27
N VAL A 35 5.98 -2.99 0.26
CA VAL A 35 6.85 -2.95 -0.93
C VAL A 35 7.14 -4.36 -1.45
N SER A 36 7.34 -5.32 -0.54
CA SER A 36 7.51 -6.74 -0.91
C SER A 36 6.28 -7.29 -1.64
N ARG A 37 5.06 -6.97 -1.15
CA ARG A 37 3.80 -7.32 -1.83
C ARG A 37 3.61 -6.60 -3.17
N GLN A 38 4.32 -5.48 -3.41
CA GLN A 38 4.38 -4.86 -4.73
C GLN A 38 5.29 -5.61 -5.73
N GLY A 39 5.95 -6.67 -5.31
CA GLY A 39 6.79 -7.52 -6.15
C GLY A 39 8.26 -7.12 -6.19
N SER A 40 8.73 -6.35 -5.23
CA SER A 40 10.16 -6.04 -5.09
C SER A 40 10.93 -7.24 -4.55
N SER A 41 12.21 -7.34 -4.95
CA SER A 41 13.14 -8.24 -4.26
C SER A 41 13.34 -7.78 -2.81
N PRO A 42 13.76 -8.67 -1.88
CA PRO A 42 14.05 -8.28 -0.49
C PRO A 42 15.05 -7.12 -0.39
N HIS A 43 16.09 -7.14 -1.19
CA HIS A 43 17.10 -6.09 -1.22
C HIS A 43 16.53 -4.76 -1.73
N ASP A 44 15.80 -4.78 -2.84
CA ASP A 44 15.18 -3.56 -3.37
C ASP A 44 14.13 -3.00 -2.41
N ALA A 45 13.38 -3.86 -1.71
CA ALA A 45 12.40 -3.44 -0.73
C ALA A 45 13.06 -2.71 0.46
N GLU A 46 14.19 -3.20 0.96
CA GLU A 46 14.97 -2.51 2.01
C GLU A 46 15.45 -1.15 1.54
N ASP A 47 16.02 -1.06 0.35
CA ASP A 47 16.52 0.18 -0.25
C ASP A 47 15.40 1.21 -0.47
N ILE A 48 14.25 0.77 -0.99
CA ILE A 48 13.08 1.64 -1.20
C ILE A 48 12.59 2.21 0.12
N VAL A 49 12.47 1.38 1.13
CA VAL A 49 11.98 1.80 2.45
C VAL A 49 12.98 2.74 3.13
N GLN A 50 14.26 2.46 3.03
CA GLN A 50 15.29 3.34 3.57
C GLN A 50 15.25 4.72 2.92
N GLU A 51 15.20 4.78 1.59
CA GLU A 51 15.12 6.05 0.85
C GLU A 51 13.81 6.80 1.17
N ALA A 52 12.68 6.08 1.25
CA ALA A 52 11.41 6.68 1.62
C ALA A 52 11.44 7.32 3.01
N LEU A 53 12.06 6.65 3.99
CA LEU A 53 12.21 7.19 5.35
C LEU A 53 13.15 8.39 5.40
N ILE A 54 14.25 8.38 4.63
CA ILE A 54 15.15 9.53 4.51
C ILE A 54 14.39 10.74 3.94
N ARG A 55 13.63 10.56 2.86
CA ARG A 55 12.81 11.62 2.27
C ARG A 55 11.72 12.12 3.21
N ALA A 56 11.12 11.20 3.96
CA ALA A 56 10.13 11.57 4.97
C ALA A 56 10.74 12.46 6.06
N TYR A 57 11.94 12.15 6.52
CA TYR A 57 12.66 12.98 7.51
C TYR A 57 12.88 14.39 7.01
N TYR A 58 13.45 14.56 5.82
CA TYR A 58 13.68 15.89 5.25
C TYR A 58 12.37 16.65 5.00
N ALA A 59 11.35 15.98 4.44
CA ALA A 59 10.06 16.61 4.19
C ALA A 59 9.37 17.07 5.48
N LEU A 60 9.47 16.30 6.59
CA LEU A 60 8.94 16.70 7.88
C LEU A 60 9.72 17.90 8.47
N GLY A 61 11.03 17.97 8.25
CA GLY A 61 11.87 19.10 8.67
C GLY A 61 11.50 20.41 7.96
N ASP A 62 11.07 20.31 6.69
CA ASP A 62 10.66 21.48 5.89
C ASP A 62 9.21 21.94 6.19
N TYR A 63 8.39 21.10 6.85
CA TYR A 63 7.00 21.46 7.12
C TYR A 63 6.85 22.31 8.37
N PRO A 64 5.97 23.33 8.34
CA PRO A 64 5.55 24.01 9.56
C PRO A 64 4.96 23.04 10.57
N GLY A 65 5.25 23.22 11.87
CA GLY A 65 4.79 22.30 12.92
C GLY A 65 3.27 22.07 12.94
N GLU A 66 2.46 23.07 12.56
CA GLU A 66 1.01 22.91 12.43
C GLU A 66 0.63 21.93 11.33
N ARG A 67 1.35 21.97 10.21
CA ARG A 67 1.15 21.04 9.11
C ARG A 67 1.52 19.61 9.52
N VAL A 68 2.60 19.45 10.26
CA VAL A 68 3.02 18.13 10.77
C VAL A 68 1.97 17.56 11.72
N ARG A 69 1.40 18.38 12.63
CA ARG A 69 0.33 17.96 13.54
C ARG A 69 -0.94 17.49 12.83
N ALA A 70 -1.28 18.13 11.71
CA ALA A 70 -2.47 17.81 10.92
C ALA A 70 -2.24 16.67 9.91
N LEU A 71 -1.01 16.16 9.81
CA LEU A 71 -0.63 15.19 8.78
C LEU A 71 -1.24 13.81 9.07
N LYS A 72 -1.91 13.24 8.09
CA LYS A 72 -2.27 11.82 8.07
C LYS A 72 -1.00 11.02 7.73
N LEU A 73 -0.24 10.60 8.75
CA LEU A 73 1.09 9.99 8.58
C LEU A 73 1.06 8.77 7.67
N GLN A 74 0.09 7.86 7.87
CA GLN A 74 0.04 6.62 7.12
C GLN A 74 -0.11 6.87 5.62
N PRO A 75 -1.18 7.50 5.09
CA PRO A 75 -1.30 7.75 3.65
C PRO A 75 -0.12 8.55 3.09
N TRP A 76 0.39 9.50 3.85
CA TRP A 76 1.51 10.33 3.43
C TRP A 76 2.82 9.52 3.27
N LEU A 77 3.16 8.65 4.24
CA LEU A 77 4.33 7.78 4.17
C LEU A 77 4.22 6.77 3.01
N TYR A 78 3.05 6.16 2.84
CA TYR A 78 2.83 5.22 1.75
C TYR A 78 2.91 5.89 0.38
N LYS A 79 2.47 7.16 0.26
CA LYS A 79 2.70 7.94 -0.96
C LYS A 79 4.18 8.15 -1.27
N ILE A 80 4.98 8.52 -0.27
CA ILE A 80 6.43 8.67 -0.44
C ILE A 80 7.04 7.33 -0.87
N THR A 81 6.66 6.25 -0.21
CA THR A 81 7.17 4.90 -0.51
C THR A 81 6.81 4.46 -1.93
N LEU A 82 5.58 4.69 -2.38
CA LEU A 82 5.17 4.40 -3.76
C LEU A 82 5.92 5.26 -4.77
N ASN A 83 6.16 6.53 -4.49
CA ASN A 83 6.96 7.37 -5.36
C ASN A 83 8.39 6.82 -5.52
N GLU A 84 8.99 6.29 -4.43
CA GLU A 84 10.30 5.63 -4.52
C GLU A 84 10.23 4.29 -5.27
N PHE A 85 9.18 3.52 -5.06
CA PHE A 85 8.95 2.27 -5.79
C PHE A 85 8.84 2.50 -7.30
N TYR A 86 8.11 3.55 -7.73
CA TYR A 86 7.95 3.91 -9.14
C TYR A 86 9.05 4.81 -9.70
N ASN A 87 10.08 5.13 -8.93
CA ASN A 87 11.16 6.00 -9.40
C ASN A 87 11.85 5.43 -10.65
N PRO A 88 11.90 6.17 -11.78
CA PRO A 88 12.47 5.70 -13.04
C PRO A 88 13.93 5.26 -12.94
N ALA A 89 14.72 5.89 -12.07
CA ALA A 89 16.12 5.53 -11.84
C ALA A 89 16.28 4.10 -11.29
N ARG A 90 15.25 3.56 -10.62
CA ARG A 90 15.20 2.16 -10.13
C ARG A 90 14.53 1.22 -11.12
N ARG A 91 13.57 1.68 -11.95
CA ARG A 91 12.91 0.87 -12.98
C ARG A 91 13.88 0.23 -13.96
N SER A 92 15.02 0.85 -14.20
CA SER A 92 16.10 0.28 -15.03
C SER A 92 16.70 -1.02 -14.45
N ARG A 93 16.51 -1.28 -13.16
CA ARG A 93 16.98 -2.51 -12.47
C ARG A 93 15.87 -3.55 -12.28
N LEU A 94 14.63 -3.12 -12.21
CA LEU A 94 13.47 -4.00 -12.05
C LEU A 94 12.95 -4.35 -13.44
N GLN A 95 13.32 -5.51 -13.96
CA GLN A 95 12.64 -6.12 -15.11
C GLN A 95 11.23 -6.56 -14.67
N CYS A 96 10.31 -5.61 -14.59
CA CYS A 96 8.88 -5.93 -14.58
C CYS A 96 8.52 -6.43 -15.98
N VAL A 97 8.27 -7.71 -16.13
CA VAL A 97 7.63 -8.26 -17.32
C VAL A 97 6.21 -7.70 -17.35
N PRO A 98 5.85 -6.86 -18.34
CA PRO A 98 4.46 -6.44 -18.49
C PRO A 98 3.67 -7.66 -18.94
N LEU A 99 2.76 -8.15 -18.13
CA LEU A 99 1.71 -9.04 -18.63
C LEU A 99 0.73 -8.16 -19.43
N ASP A 100 0.86 -8.23 -20.72
CA ASP A 100 -0.02 -7.57 -21.69
C ASP A 100 -1.40 -8.23 -21.60
N LEU A 101 -2.27 -7.63 -20.82
CA LEU A 101 -3.69 -7.96 -20.80
C LEU A 101 -4.42 -6.82 -21.48
N SER A 102 -4.77 -7.04 -22.74
CA SER A 102 -5.60 -6.18 -23.57
C SER A 102 -6.77 -5.59 -22.78
N GLU A 103 -6.89 -4.28 -22.91
CA GLU A 103 -7.98 -3.46 -22.39
C GLU A 103 -9.31 -3.92 -22.97
N GLU A 104 -10.14 -4.57 -22.16
CA GLU A 104 -11.59 -4.50 -22.34
C GLU A 104 -12.14 -3.54 -21.29
N SER A 105 -12.22 -2.27 -21.69
CA SER A 105 -12.99 -1.24 -21.00
C SER A 105 -14.47 -1.57 -21.11
N ALA A 106 -14.99 -2.36 -20.19
CA ALA A 106 -16.42 -2.42 -19.96
C ALA A 106 -16.76 -1.47 -18.81
N LEU A 107 -17.39 -0.36 -19.14
CA LEU A 107 -18.10 0.50 -18.22
C LEU A 107 -19.22 -0.32 -17.59
N PHE A 108 -19.02 -0.80 -16.38
CA PHE A 108 -20.09 -1.35 -15.56
C PHE A 108 -20.40 -0.36 -14.45
N GLU A 109 -21.63 0.14 -14.48
CA GLU A 109 -22.23 0.78 -13.32
C GLU A 109 -22.22 -0.22 -12.16
N VAL A 110 -21.56 0.15 -11.07
CA VAL A 110 -21.48 -0.65 -9.86
C VAL A 110 -22.61 -0.17 -8.96
N GLU A 111 -23.68 -0.96 -8.87
CA GLU A 111 -24.68 -0.83 -7.82
C GLU A 111 -24.03 -0.94 -6.44
N ASP A 112 -24.46 -0.08 -5.54
CA ASP A 112 -23.87 0.24 -4.23
C ASP A 112 -24.37 -0.74 -3.15
N ASP A 113 -24.08 -2.07 -3.32
CA ASP A 113 -24.50 -3.06 -2.30
C ASP A 113 -23.47 -4.18 -2.12
N TRP A 114 -22.32 -3.86 -1.45
CA TRP A 114 -21.34 -4.88 -1.02
C TRP A 114 -20.83 -4.61 0.38
N ARG A 115 -21.70 -4.78 1.36
CA ARG A 115 -21.30 -5.10 2.73
C ARG A 115 -21.22 -6.63 2.89
N GLU A 116 -20.42 -7.30 2.11
CA GLU A 116 -19.92 -8.61 2.44
C GLU A 116 -18.43 -8.48 2.73
N GLN A 117 -18.12 -8.33 4.02
CA GLN A 117 -16.79 -8.66 4.51
C GLN A 117 -16.53 -10.12 4.16
N PRO A 118 -15.51 -10.47 3.39
CA PRO A 118 -15.08 -11.85 3.35
C PRO A 118 -14.51 -12.16 4.74
N ASP A 119 -15.21 -12.95 5.54
CA ASP A 119 -14.67 -13.65 6.69
C ASP A 119 -13.59 -14.63 6.22
N VAL A 120 -12.46 -14.08 5.79
CA VAL A 120 -11.23 -14.84 5.63
C VAL A 120 -10.50 -14.72 6.94
N ILE A 121 -10.96 -15.48 7.94
CA ILE A 121 -10.16 -15.82 9.12
C ILE A 121 -8.99 -16.64 8.56
N VAL A 122 -7.86 -15.97 8.40
CA VAL A 122 -6.60 -16.61 7.97
C VAL A 122 -6.07 -17.40 9.16
N GLU A 123 -6.46 -18.65 9.26
CA GLU A 123 -5.80 -19.60 10.15
C GLU A 123 -4.41 -19.93 9.56
N GLY A 124 -3.37 -19.38 10.17
CA GLY A 124 -1.99 -19.80 9.99
C GLY A 124 -1.16 -18.93 9.04
N THR A 125 0.10 -18.76 9.43
CA THR A 125 1.14 -18.03 8.69
C THR A 125 1.37 -18.55 7.26
N GLU A 126 1.02 -19.77 6.97
CA GLU A 126 1.20 -20.42 5.66
C GLU A 126 0.16 -19.92 4.64
N ARG A 127 -1.10 -19.82 5.05
CA ARG A 127 -2.18 -19.25 4.22
C ARG A 127 -1.96 -17.76 3.92
N LEU A 128 -1.39 -17.02 4.88
CA LEU A 128 -1.03 -15.62 4.66
C LEU A 128 0.05 -15.48 3.59
N ARG A 129 1.09 -16.32 3.64
CA ARG A 129 2.15 -16.35 2.61
C ARG A 129 1.63 -16.74 1.22
N GLU A 130 0.72 -17.71 1.15
CA GLU A 130 0.04 -18.08 -0.10
C GLU A 130 -0.76 -16.91 -0.67
N LEU A 131 -1.51 -16.19 0.18
CA LEU A 131 -2.27 -15.03 -0.23
C LEU A 131 -1.35 -13.89 -0.71
N GLU A 132 -0.27 -13.62 0.01
CA GLU A 132 0.74 -12.61 -0.39
C GLU A 132 1.37 -12.97 -1.74
N ALA A 133 1.70 -14.24 -1.97
CA ALA A 133 2.21 -14.71 -3.25
C ALA A 133 1.22 -14.49 -4.40
N LEU A 134 -0.08 -14.69 -4.14
CA LEU A 134 -1.13 -14.41 -5.12
C LEU A 134 -1.31 -12.92 -5.39
N VAL A 135 -1.22 -12.08 -4.35
CA VAL A 135 -1.31 -10.62 -4.50
C VAL A 135 -0.21 -10.10 -5.43
N VAL A 136 1.00 -10.64 -5.34
CA VAL A 136 2.13 -10.27 -6.23
C VAL A 136 1.81 -10.56 -7.70
N THR A 137 0.97 -11.55 -8.01
CA THR A 137 0.59 -11.87 -9.40
C THR A 137 -0.43 -10.92 -10.01
N LEU A 138 -1.10 -10.09 -9.21
CA LEU A 138 -2.07 -9.12 -9.72
C LEU A 138 -1.41 -8.06 -10.60
N PRO A 139 -2.12 -7.54 -11.64
CA PRO A 139 -1.72 -6.32 -12.32
C PRO A 139 -1.48 -5.18 -11.34
N GLY A 140 -0.44 -4.36 -11.58
CA GLY A 140 0.06 -3.37 -10.64
C GLY A 140 -1.02 -2.47 -10.01
N GLN A 141 -1.94 -1.93 -10.83
CA GLN A 141 -3.03 -1.07 -10.35
C GLN A 141 -4.01 -1.75 -9.39
N TYR A 142 -4.29 -3.04 -9.59
CA TYR A 142 -5.17 -3.82 -8.71
C TYR A 142 -4.42 -4.25 -7.45
N ARG A 143 -3.16 -4.65 -7.60
CA ARG A 143 -2.27 -5.02 -6.50
C ARG A 143 -2.09 -3.88 -5.51
N GLU A 144 -1.79 -2.68 -6.00
CA GLU A 144 -1.66 -1.47 -5.20
C GLU A 144 -2.94 -1.18 -4.41
N ALA A 145 -4.10 -1.14 -5.09
CA ALA A 145 -5.36 -0.84 -4.45
C ALA A 145 -5.78 -1.89 -3.41
N VAL A 146 -5.60 -3.19 -3.71
CA VAL A 146 -5.87 -4.30 -2.79
C VAL A 146 -4.95 -4.24 -1.58
N ASN A 147 -3.65 -4.01 -1.79
CA ASN A 147 -2.67 -3.92 -0.72
C ASN A 147 -3.00 -2.80 0.26
N LEU A 148 -3.26 -1.59 -0.24
CA LEU A 148 -3.61 -0.43 0.59
C LEU A 148 -4.93 -0.62 1.36
N TYR A 149 -5.93 -1.24 0.75
CA TYR A 149 -7.24 -1.40 1.36
C TYR A 149 -7.28 -2.54 2.39
N TYR A 150 -6.78 -3.74 2.04
CA TYR A 150 -6.92 -4.94 2.87
C TYR A 150 -5.77 -5.18 3.85
N PHE A 151 -4.56 -4.77 3.52
CA PHE A 151 -3.39 -5.02 4.38
C PHE A 151 -2.98 -3.79 5.17
N GLU A 152 -3.31 -2.60 4.68
CA GLU A 152 -2.93 -1.35 5.36
C GLU A 152 -4.13 -0.61 5.95
N ASP A 153 -5.33 -1.22 5.91
CA ASP A 153 -6.58 -0.70 6.50
C ASP A 153 -6.93 0.74 6.10
N MET A 154 -6.53 1.14 4.88
CA MET A 154 -6.88 2.46 4.36
C MET A 154 -8.29 2.47 3.78
N THR A 155 -9.02 3.54 4.01
CA THR A 155 -10.32 3.75 3.39
C THR A 155 -10.17 4.07 1.89
N TYR A 156 -11.18 3.78 1.10
CA TYR A 156 -11.21 4.14 -0.33
C TYR A 156 -10.94 5.64 -0.56
N GLN A 157 -11.44 6.49 0.35
CA GLN A 157 -11.23 7.94 0.27
C GLN A 157 -9.76 8.31 0.47
N GLU A 158 -9.10 7.73 1.47
CA GLU A 158 -7.68 7.97 1.72
C GLU A 158 -6.80 7.49 0.57
N ILE A 159 -7.12 6.32 0.01
CA ILE A 159 -6.41 5.78 -1.17
C ILE A 159 -6.61 6.72 -2.37
N ALA A 160 -7.84 7.17 -2.61
CA ALA A 160 -8.17 8.07 -3.71
C ALA A 160 -7.40 9.40 -3.60
N GLU A 161 -7.41 10.02 -2.42
CA GLU A 161 -6.66 11.25 -2.13
C GLU A 161 -5.15 11.03 -2.28
N MET A 162 -4.62 9.93 -1.74
CA MET A 162 -3.22 9.60 -1.78
C MET A 162 -2.73 9.35 -3.23
N LEU A 163 -3.46 8.59 -4.02
CA LEU A 163 -3.09 8.24 -5.39
C LEU A 163 -3.45 9.35 -6.40
N GLY A 164 -4.30 10.31 -6.02
CA GLY A 164 -4.84 11.32 -6.93
C GLY A 164 -5.79 10.73 -7.98
N GLN A 165 -6.51 9.67 -7.62
CA GLN A 165 -7.44 8.95 -8.48
C GLN A 165 -8.90 9.20 -8.06
N PRO A 166 -9.87 9.12 -8.99
CA PRO A 166 -11.28 9.13 -8.62
C PRO A 166 -11.64 7.98 -7.68
N LEU A 167 -12.52 8.24 -6.70
CA LEU A 167 -12.97 7.23 -5.74
C LEU A 167 -13.56 5.98 -6.41
N GLY A 168 -14.32 6.16 -7.49
CA GLY A 168 -14.88 5.07 -8.29
C GLY A 168 -13.81 4.18 -8.93
N THR A 169 -12.69 4.77 -9.37
CA THR A 169 -11.55 4.03 -9.92
C THR A 169 -10.91 3.16 -8.85
N VAL A 170 -10.68 3.70 -7.65
CA VAL A 170 -10.10 2.94 -6.53
C VAL A 170 -11.02 1.77 -6.14
N LYS A 171 -12.33 2.02 -5.94
CA LYS A 171 -13.31 0.97 -5.66
C LYS A 171 -13.27 -0.13 -6.74
N SER A 172 -13.29 0.26 -8.02
CA SER A 172 -13.25 -0.68 -9.14
C SER A 172 -11.96 -1.51 -9.16
N ASN A 173 -10.80 -0.89 -8.87
CA ASN A 173 -9.51 -1.59 -8.83
C ASN A 173 -9.46 -2.63 -7.70
N VAL A 174 -9.94 -2.29 -6.50
CA VAL A 174 -10.04 -3.24 -5.39
C VAL A 174 -10.96 -4.40 -5.76
N HIS A 175 -12.15 -4.13 -6.29
CA HIS A 175 -13.11 -5.17 -6.70
C HIS A 175 -12.54 -6.13 -7.75
N ARG A 176 -11.92 -5.58 -8.80
CA ARG A 176 -11.29 -6.39 -9.86
C ARG A 176 -10.14 -7.23 -9.31
N GLY A 177 -9.32 -6.66 -8.43
CA GLY A 177 -8.25 -7.38 -7.76
C GLY A 177 -8.75 -8.57 -6.95
N ILE A 178 -9.78 -8.38 -6.12
CA ILE A 178 -10.39 -9.46 -5.34
C ILE A 178 -10.99 -10.55 -6.23
N ARG A 179 -11.67 -10.17 -7.32
CA ARG A 179 -12.22 -11.16 -8.25
C ARG A 179 -11.12 -12.02 -8.88
N LEU A 180 -9.98 -11.43 -9.23
CA LEU A 180 -8.84 -12.18 -9.77
C LEU A 180 -8.22 -13.10 -8.72
N LEU A 181 -8.07 -12.64 -7.46
CA LEU A 181 -7.57 -13.47 -6.37
C LEU A 181 -8.47 -14.68 -6.10
N ARG A 182 -9.80 -14.49 -6.05
CA ARG A 182 -10.76 -15.58 -5.89
C ARG A 182 -10.60 -16.63 -6.99
N LYS A 183 -10.54 -16.20 -8.25
CA LYS A 183 -10.33 -17.11 -9.38
C LYS A 183 -9.01 -17.89 -9.29
N ALA A 184 -7.93 -17.24 -8.86
CA ALA A 184 -6.64 -17.88 -8.68
C ALA A 184 -6.68 -18.94 -7.57
N LEU A 185 -7.31 -18.64 -6.43
CA LEU A 185 -7.49 -19.58 -5.31
C LEU A 185 -8.35 -20.80 -5.70
N GLU A 186 -9.41 -20.61 -6.47
CA GLU A 186 -10.25 -21.72 -6.98
C GLU A 186 -9.46 -22.66 -7.89
N THR A 187 -8.61 -22.09 -8.75
CA THR A 187 -7.76 -22.86 -9.67
C THR A 187 -6.70 -23.68 -8.91
N GLN A 188 -6.18 -23.17 -7.80
CA GLN A 188 -5.21 -23.90 -6.96
C GLN A 188 -5.87 -25.07 -6.20
N LYS A 189 -7.12 -24.90 -5.74
CA LYS A 189 -7.87 -25.96 -5.02
C LYS A 189 -8.30 -27.12 -5.95
N SER A 190 -8.31 -26.91 -7.26
CA SER A 190 -8.72 -27.90 -8.26
C SER A 190 -7.55 -28.69 -8.83
N ARG A 191 -6.33 -28.48 -8.34
CA ARG A 191 -5.11 -29.24 -8.68
C ARG A 191 -4.67 -30.14 -7.55
#